data_ec7796ee12b8eb94d8e3fe698f8f5d62
#
_entry.id   ec7796ee12b8eb94d8e3fe698f8f5d62
#
_cell.length_a   1.000
_cell.length_b   1.000
_cell.length_c   1.000
_cell.angle_alpha   90.00
_cell.angle_beta   90.00
_cell.angle_gamma   90.00
#
_symmetry.space_group_name_H-M   'P 1'
#
loop_
_entity.id
_entity.type
_entity.pdbx_description
1 polymer ?
#
loop_
_entity_poly.entity_id
_entity_poly.type
_entity_poly.pdbx_seq_one_letter_code
_entity_poly.pdbx_strand_id
1 'polypeptide(L)'
;MAMRQTPLTCSGHTRPVVDLAFSGITPYGYFLISACKDGKPMLRQGDTGDWIGTFLGHKGAVWGATLNKDATKAATAAADFTAKVWDAVSGDELMTLAHKHIVKTVDFTQDSNYLLTGGQDKLLRIYDLNKPEAEPKEISGHTSGIKKALWCSEDKQILSADDKTVRLWDHATMTEVKSLNFNMSVSSMEYIPEGEILVITYGRSIAFHSAVSLDPIKSFEAPATINSASLHPEKEFLVAGGEDFKLYKYDYNSGEELESYKGHFGPIHCVRFSPDGELYASGSEDGTLRLWQTVVGKTYGLWKCVLPEEIASENSDSIYSSTPEVKA
;
A
#
# COMPACT_ATOMS: atom_id res chain seq x y z
N MET A 1 -9.08 -20.91 -22.38
CA MET A 1 -9.91 -19.83 -21.80
C MET A 1 -9.11 -19.17 -20.70
N ALA A 2 -9.09 -17.85 -20.61
CA ALA A 2 -8.46 -17.18 -19.48
C ALA A 2 -9.33 -17.35 -18.23
N MET A 3 -8.74 -17.74 -17.11
CA MET A 3 -9.42 -17.82 -15.82
C MET A 3 -9.85 -16.41 -15.38
N ARG A 4 -11.11 -16.29 -14.98
CA ARG A 4 -11.64 -15.04 -14.43
C ARG A 4 -11.33 -14.99 -12.94
N GLN A 5 -10.55 -13.98 -12.53
CA GLN A 5 -10.24 -13.79 -11.11
C GLN A 5 -11.42 -13.11 -10.39
N THR A 6 -11.79 -13.67 -9.24
CA THR A 6 -12.69 -13.02 -8.28
C THR A 6 -11.87 -12.65 -7.04
N PRO A 7 -11.73 -11.35 -6.72
CA PRO A 7 -10.97 -10.93 -5.55
C PRO A 7 -11.70 -11.24 -4.26
N LEU A 8 -10.94 -11.40 -3.18
CA LEU A 8 -11.49 -11.41 -1.83
C LEU A 8 -11.76 -9.97 -1.39
N THR A 9 -13.03 -9.65 -1.13
CA THR A 9 -13.43 -8.32 -0.65
C THR A 9 -13.37 -8.25 0.87
N CYS A 10 -12.56 -7.34 1.40
CA CYS A 10 -12.45 -7.05 2.82
C CYS A 10 -13.27 -5.80 3.13
N SER A 11 -14.36 -5.97 3.84
CA SER A 11 -15.26 -4.90 4.28
C SER A 11 -14.91 -4.40 5.68
N GLY A 12 -15.59 -3.33 6.11
CA GLY A 12 -15.45 -2.74 7.44
C GLY A 12 -15.20 -1.24 7.43
N HIS A 13 -14.50 -0.74 6.42
CA HIS A 13 -14.36 0.70 6.21
C HIS A 13 -15.64 1.32 5.66
N THR A 14 -15.92 2.55 6.09
CA THR A 14 -17.15 3.28 5.70
C THR A 14 -16.88 4.47 4.77
N ARG A 15 -15.61 4.73 4.49
CA ARG A 15 -15.12 5.79 3.61
C ARG A 15 -13.94 5.30 2.77
N PRO A 16 -13.43 6.10 1.82
CA PRO A 16 -12.31 5.72 0.96
C PRO A 16 -11.10 5.16 1.71
N VAL A 17 -10.59 4.03 1.21
CA VAL A 17 -9.32 3.44 1.61
C VAL A 17 -8.22 4.08 0.77
N VAL A 18 -7.32 4.82 1.41
CA VAL A 18 -6.38 5.73 0.72
C VAL A 18 -4.92 5.29 0.79
N ASP A 19 -4.57 4.38 1.71
CA ASP A 19 -3.22 3.81 1.77
C ASP A 19 -3.28 2.38 2.33
N LEU A 20 -2.30 1.57 1.93
CA LEU A 20 -2.10 0.19 2.33
C LEU A 20 -0.62 -0.08 2.56
N ALA A 21 -0.30 -0.91 3.53
CA ALA A 21 1.05 -1.41 3.73
C ALA A 21 1.03 -2.83 4.27
N PHE A 22 1.90 -3.68 3.73
CA PHE A 22 2.20 -4.99 4.29
C PHE A 22 3.37 -4.92 5.26
N SER A 23 3.39 -5.80 6.25
CA SER A 23 4.57 -6.08 7.06
C SER A 23 5.58 -6.93 6.28
N GLY A 24 6.76 -7.16 6.84
CA GLY A 24 7.62 -8.27 6.43
C GLY A 24 6.99 -9.62 6.75
N ILE A 25 7.63 -10.70 6.26
CA ILE A 25 7.24 -12.06 6.61
C ILE A 25 7.71 -12.36 8.02
N THR A 26 6.79 -12.76 8.88
CA THR A 26 7.04 -13.12 10.28
C THR A 26 6.80 -14.63 10.49
N PRO A 27 7.16 -15.20 11.66
CA PRO A 27 6.80 -16.59 11.99
C PRO A 27 5.29 -16.87 12.00
N TYR A 28 4.47 -15.82 12.07
CA TYR A 28 3.01 -15.90 12.09
C TYR A 28 2.36 -15.49 10.75
N GLY A 29 3.15 -15.42 9.68
CA GLY A 29 2.75 -14.90 8.39
C GLY A 29 3.02 -13.41 8.24
N TYR A 30 2.33 -12.74 7.35
CA TYR A 30 2.42 -11.29 7.15
C TYR A 30 1.07 -10.62 7.34
N PHE A 31 1.11 -9.34 7.62
CA PHE A 31 -0.04 -8.54 8.02
C PHE A 31 -0.21 -7.35 7.09
N LEU A 32 -1.44 -6.86 7.02
CA LEU A 32 -1.83 -5.73 6.19
C LEU A 32 -2.52 -4.67 7.04
N ILE A 33 -2.04 -3.44 6.96
CA ILE A 33 -2.70 -2.28 7.55
C ILE A 33 -3.32 -1.42 6.45
N SER A 34 -4.50 -0.87 6.71
CA SER A 34 -5.20 0.05 5.82
C SER A 34 -5.46 1.38 6.49
N ALA A 35 -5.21 2.47 5.75
CA ALA A 35 -5.58 3.83 6.11
C ALA A 35 -6.88 4.23 5.40
N CYS A 36 -7.80 4.83 6.14
CA CYS A 36 -9.10 5.19 5.62
C CYS A 36 -9.54 6.59 6.08
N LYS A 37 -10.28 7.28 5.23
CA LYS A 37 -10.88 8.58 5.57
C LYS A 37 -11.94 8.50 6.68
N ASP A 38 -12.33 7.30 7.12
CA ASP A 38 -13.20 7.11 8.29
C ASP A 38 -12.49 7.32 9.64
N GLY A 39 -11.17 7.52 9.62
CA GLY A 39 -10.37 7.73 10.83
C GLY A 39 -10.02 6.46 11.60
N LYS A 40 -10.30 5.29 11.06
CA LYS A 40 -10.17 3.98 11.74
C LYS A 40 -9.24 3.04 10.96
N PRO A 41 -7.92 3.12 11.14
CA PRO A 41 -6.99 2.17 10.54
C PRO A 41 -7.30 0.74 11.00
N MET A 42 -7.22 -0.22 10.08
CA MET A 42 -7.51 -1.63 10.36
C MET A 42 -6.29 -2.50 10.07
N LEU A 43 -6.07 -3.47 10.96
CA LEU A 43 -5.07 -4.51 10.81
C LEU A 43 -5.76 -5.82 10.43
N ARG A 44 -5.18 -6.49 9.43
CA ARG A 44 -5.67 -7.76 8.90
C ARG A 44 -4.55 -8.76 8.74
N GLN A 45 -4.91 -10.06 8.79
CA GLN A 45 -4.04 -11.11 8.28
C GLN A 45 -3.83 -10.88 6.78
N GLY A 46 -2.57 -10.89 6.32
CA GLY A 46 -2.25 -10.44 4.96
C GLY A 46 -2.64 -11.42 3.86
N ASP A 47 -2.62 -12.72 4.15
CA ASP A 47 -2.94 -13.79 3.20
C ASP A 47 -4.43 -14.13 3.13
N THR A 48 -5.17 -13.97 4.23
CA THR A 48 -6.60 -14.31 4.30
C THR A 48 -7.52 -13.09 4.28
N GLY A 49 -7.01 -11.90 4.62
CA GLY A 49 -7.81 -10.69 4.76
C GLY A 49 -8.63 -10.63 6.04
N ASP A 50 -8.50 -11.60 6.94
CA ASP A 50 -9.22 -11.66 8.20
C ASP A 50 -8.89 -10.45 9.06
N TRP A 51 -9.93 -9.79 9.56
CA TRP A 51 -9.78 -8.65 10.46
C TRP A 51 -9.20 -9.09 11.81
N ILE A 52 -8.17 -8.39 12.26
CA ILE A 52 -7.52 -8.61 13.56
C ILE A 52 -7.96 -7.55 14.54
N GLY A 53 -7.93 -6.27 14.15
CA GLY A 53 -8.25 -5.17 15.01
C GLY A 53 -8.35 -3.83 14.30
N THR A 54 -8.86 -2.84 15.01
CA THR A 54 -8.98 -1.45 14.54
C THR A 54 -8.28 -0.54 15.54
N PHE A 55 -7.40 0.33 15.06
CA PHE A 55 -6.73 1.32 15.91
C PHE A 55 -7.64 2.52 16.11
N LEU A 56 -8.11 2.70 17.35
CA LEU A 56 -9.07 3.75 17.71
C LEU A 56 -8.37 4.90 18.45
N GLY A 57 -8.51 6.12 17.97
CA GLY A 57 -7.93 7.31 18.62
C GLY A 57 -7.80 8.54 17.74
N HIS A 58 -7.69 8.37 16.42
CA HIS A 58 -7.68 9.52 15.50
C HIS A 58 -9.04 10.22 15.45
N LYS A 59 -9.00 11.55 15.35
CA LYS A 59 -10.17 12.43 15.26
C LYS A 59 -10.37 13.03 13.86
N GLY A 60 -9.74 12.45 12.86
CA GLY A 60 -9.82 12.88 11.47
C GLY A 60 -9.46 11.76 10.51
N ALA A 61 -9.58 12.05 9.22
CA ALA A 61 -9.22 11.09 8.17
C ALA A 61 -7.77 10.60 8.32
N VAL A 62 -7.55 9.30 8.24
CA VAL A 62 -6.22 8.71 8.23
C VAL A 62 -5.76 8.60 6.78
N TRP A 63 -4.63 9.24 6.47
CA TRP A 63 -4.08 9.37 5.12
C TRP A 63 -2.94 8.41 4.83
N GLY A 64 -2.23 7.98 5.83
CA GLY A 64 -1.11 7.05 5.70
C GLY A 64 -1.09 6.06 6.87
N ALA A 65 -0.69 4.85 6.59
CA ALA A 65 -0.50 3.81 7.60
C ALA A 65 0.64 2.88 7.18
N THR A 66 1.41 2.41 8.14
CA THR A 66 2.49 1.47 7.92
C THR A 66 2.65 0.52 9.10
N LEU A 67 3.29 -0.60 8.85
CA LEU A 67 3.76 -1.55 9.86
C LEU A 67 5.29 -1.56 9.86
N ASN A 68 5.89 -1.83 11.00
CA ASN A 68 7.30 -2.18 11.02
C ASN A 68 7.51 -3.61 10.48
N LYS A 69 8.75 -3.98 10.22
CA LYS A 69 9.10 -5.22 9.51
C LYS A 69 8.55 -6.48 10.18
N ASP A 70 8.58 -6.55 11.50
CA ASP A 70 8.12 -7.71 12.29
C ASP A 70 6.65 -7.62 12.73
N ALA A 71 5.93 -6.60 12.29
CA ALA A 71 4.53 -6.35 12.61
C ALA A 71 4.21 -6.19 14.11
N THR A 72 5.19 -5.78 14.91
CA THR A 72 4.98 -5.49 16.34
C THR A 72 4.49 -4.07 16.58
N LYS A 73 4.77 -3.14 15.65
CA LYS A 73 4.35 -1.74 15.71
C LYS A 73 3.64 -1.31 14.45
N ALA A 74 2.68 -0.43 14.62
CA ALA A 74 2.03 0.28 13.53
C ALA A 74 2.22 1.79 13.70
N ALA A 75 2.21 2.53 12.59
CA ALA A 75 2.17 3.99 12.60
C ALA A 75 1.10 4.49 11.64
N THR A 76 0.46 5.60 12.01
CA THR A 76 -0.63 6.20 11.24
C THR A 76 -0.47 7.72 11.17
N ALA A 77 -0.87 8.31 10.05
CA ALA A 77 -0.81 9.74 9.78
C ALA A 77 -2.21 10.27 9.47
N ALA A 78 -2.62 11.35 10.11
CA ALA A 78 -4.02 11.78 10.02
C ALA A 78 -4.24 13.30 9.87
N ALA A 79 -5.48 13.62 9.50
CA ALA A 79 -5.96 14.98 9.34
C ALA A 79 -6.21 15.71 10.69
N ASP A 80 -6.13 15.01 11.79
CA ASP A 80 -6.18 15.60 13.14
C ASP A 80 -4.84 16.24 13.57
N PHE A 81 -3.89 16.37 12.62
CA PHE A 81 -2.56 16.93 12.81
C PHE A 81 -1.65 16.07 13.69
N THR A 82 -1.94 14.78 13.76
CA THR A 82 -1.10 13.83 14.49
C THR A 82 -0.63 12.68 13.62
N ALA A 83 0.55 12.18 13.94
CA ALA A 83 0.95 10.83 13.67
C ALA A 83 0.89 10.04 14.99
N LYS A 84 0.48 8.79 14.92
CA LYS A 84 0.40 7.92 16.11
C LYS A 84 1.19 6.65 15.88
N VAL A 85 1.81 6.17 16.97
CA VAL A 85 2.48 4.87 17.01
C VAL A 85 1.68 3.96 17.91
N TRP A 86 1.46 2.74 17.46
CA TRP A 86 0.63 1.74 18.11
C TRP A 86 1.41 0.46 18.37
N ASP A 87 1.10 -0.21 19.46
CA ASP A 87 1.43 -1.63 19.61
C ASP A 87 0.49 -2.43 18.69
N ALA A 88 1.04 -3.11 17.70
CA ALA A 88 0.22 -3.82 16.72
C ALA A 88 -0.33 -5.14 17.24
N VAL A 89 0.18 -5.64 18.37
CA VAL A 89 -0.31 -6.88 19.01
C VAL A 89 -1.49 -6.60 19.93
N SER A 90 -1.39 -5.58 20.79
CA SER A 90 -2.45 -5.21 21.72
C SER A 90 -3.46 -4.21 21.15
N GLY A 91 -3.04 -3.41 20.17
CA GLY A 91 -3.83 -2.30 19.61
C GLY A 91 -3.72 -1.01 20.42
N ASP A 92 -2.88 -0.96 21.46
CA ASP A 92 -2.73 0.20 22.31
C ASP A 92 -1.96 1.33 21.62
N GLU A 93 -2.36 2.56 21.89
CA GLU A 93 -1.62 3.75 21.47
C GLU A 93 -0.36 3.91 22.33
N LEU A 94 0.81 3.89 21.70
CA LEU A 94 2.09 4.08 22.37
C LEU A 94 2.53 5.55 22.40
N MET A 95 2.29 6.29 21.30
CA MET A 95 2.71 7.68 21.16
C MET A 95 1.75 8.46 20.29
N THR A 96 1.60 9.75 20.62
CA THR A 96 0.96 10.74 19.75
C THR A 96 1.96 11.84 19.43
N LEU A 97 2.27 12.01 18.14
CA LEU A 97 3.25 12.96 17.63
C LEU A 97 2.51 14.14 16.98
N ALA A 98 2.52 15.29 17.65
CA ALA A 98 1.82 16.48 17.19
C ALA A 98 2.56 17.18 16.03
N HIS A 99 1.81 17.64 15.05
CA HIS A 99 2.29 18.39 13.89
C HIS A 99 1.53 19.72 13.77
N LYS A 100 2.05 20.63 12.94
CA LYS A 100 1.42 21.94 12.70
C LYS A 100 0.28 21.87 11.67
N HIS A 101 0.18 20.77 10.93
CA HIS A 101 -0.83 20.57 9.89
C HIS A 101 -1.09 19.07 9.66
N ILE A 102 -1.98 18.74 8.71
CA ILE A 102 -2.31 17.36 8.30
C ILE A 102 -1.04 16.57 8.03
N VAL A 103 -0.93 15.40 8.66
CA VAL A 103 0.12 14.42 8.40
C VAL A 103 -0.36 13.46 7.32
N LYS A 104 0.48 13.21 6.32
CA LYS A 104 0.12 12.41 5.15
C LYS A 104 0.83 11.08 5.07
N THR A 105 2.01 10.98 5.63
CA THR A 105 2.88 9.82 5.46
C THR A 105 3.67 9.50 6.72
N VAL A 106 3.88 8.23 6.95
CA VAL A 106 4.69 7.65 8.04
C VAL A 106 5.47 6.45 7.51
N ASP A 107 6.69 6.28 7.97
CA ASP A 107 7.52 5.12 7.64
C ASP A 107 8.53 4.82 8.76
N PHE A 108 8.71 3.54 9.09
CA PHE A 108 9.68 3.08 10.09
C PHE A 108 11.03 2.80 9.44
N THR A 109 12.11 3.01 10.19
CA THR A 109 13.42 2.40 9.88
C THR A 109 13.36 0.88 10.02
N GLN A 110 14.31 0.17 9.40
CA GLN A 110 14.35 -1.30 9.45
C GLN A 110 14.48 -1.84 10.88
N ASP A 111 15.21 -1.13 11.73
CA ASP A 111 15.37 -1.46 13.14
C ASP A 111 14.22 -1.00 14.05
N SER A 112 13.23 -0.30 13.45
CA SER A 112 12.06 0.26 14.15
C SER A 112 12.39 1.29 15.25
N ASN A 113 13.58 1.89 15.24
CA ASN A 113 14.00 2.89 16.22
C ASN A 113 13.56 4.30 15.86
N TYR A 114 13.36 4.58 14.58
CA TYR A 114 12.96 5.91 14.10
C TYR A 114 11.70 5.85 13.26
N LEU A 115 10.91 6.91 13.36
CA LEU A 115 9.74 7.15 12.52
C LEU A 115 9.95 8.41 11.69
N LEU A 116 9.80 8.27 10.38
CA LEU A 116 9.75 9.38 9.42
C LEU A 116 8.29 9.81 9.24
N THR A 117 8.03 11.10 9.29
CA THR A 117 6.72 11.68 8.98
C THR A 117 6.84 12.80 7.97
N GLY A 118 5.75 13.06 7.26
CA GLY A 118 5.64 14.21 6.35
C GLY A 118 4.18 14.61 6.15
N GLY A 119 3.95 15.85 5.79
CA GLY A 119 2.59 16.34 5.62
C GLY A 119 2.47 17.72 4.99
N GLN A 120 1.34 18.39 5.22
CA GLN A 120 0.98 19.66 4.60
C GLN A 120 1.80 20.85 5.08
N ASP A 121 2.50 20.74 6.19
CA ASP A 121 3.42 21.77 6.67
C ASP A 121 4.77 21.78 5.93
N LYS A 122 4.94 20.91 4.94
CA LYS A 122 6.11 20.80 4.03
C LYS A 122 7.41 20.35 4.70
N LEU A 123 7.33 19.84 5.93
CA LEU A 123 8.47 19.35 6.69
C LEU A 123 8.48 17.83 6.76
N LEU A 124 9.68 17.25 6.58
CA LEU A 124 9.96 15.90 7.02
C LEU A 124 10.42 15.96 8.47
N ARG A 125 9.96 15.02 9.28
CA ARG A 125 10.40 14.87 10.67
C ARG A 125 10.84 13.45 10.92
N ILE A 126 11.93 13.33 11.70
CA ILE A 126 12.48 12.07 12.15
C ILE A 126 12.38 12.03 13.67
N TYR A 127 11.55 11.14 14.18
CA TYR A 127 11.35 10.92 15.61
C TYR A 127 12.17 9.73 16.09
N ASP A 128 12.89 9.89 17.19
CA ASP A 128 13.54 8.78 17.90
C ASP A 128 12.52 8.13 18.85
N LEU A 129 12.08 6.94 18.51
CA LEU A 129 11.04 6.23 19.27
C LEU A 129 11.52 5.70 20.63
N ASN A 130 12.83 5.67 20.85
CA ASN A 130 13.43 5.32 22.15
C ASN A 130 13.57 6.54 23.09
N LYS A 131 13.35 7.74 22.53
CA LYS A 131 13.42 9.01 23.26
C LYS A 131 12.20 9.87 22.95
N PRO A 132 11.02 9.48 23.44
CA PRO A 132 9.75 10.12 23.08
C PRO A 132 9.68 11.61 23.46
N GLU A 133 10.45 12.05 24.45
CA GLU A 133 10.52 13.46 24.88
C GLU A 133 11.50 14.32 24.05
N ALA A 134 12.29 13.69 23.16
CA ALA A 134 13.24 14.43 22.32
C ALA A 134 12.51 15.11 21.15
N GLU A 135 12.93 16.34 20.84
CA GLU A 135 12.44 17.02 19.65
C GLU A 135 12.84 16.28 18.38
N PRO A 136 11.95 16.18 17.38
CA PRO A 136 12.27 15.53 16.12
C PRO A 136 13.32 16.33 15.34
N LYS A 137 14.10 15.63 14.55
CA LYS A 137 14.93 16.28 13.52
C LYS A 137 14.05 16.68 12.36
N GLU A 138 14.15 17.93 11.90
CA GLU A 138 13.37 18.48 10.81
C GLU A 138 14.21 18.66 9.55
N ILE A 139 13.64 18.30 8.39
CA ILE A 139 14.21 18.57 7.06
C ILE A 139 13.23 19.47 6.32
N SER A 140 13.71 20.62 5.87
CA SER A 140 12.97 21.57 5.05
C SER A 140 13.51 21.59 3.61
N GLY A 141 12.67 22.06 2.66
CA GLY A 141 13.05 22.21 1.25
C GLY A 141 11.92 21.94 0.26
N HIS A 142 10.87 21.23 0.68
CA HIS A 142 9.68 21.09 -0.15
C HIS A 142 8.91 22.40 -0.29
N THR A 143 8.39 22.65 -1.49
CA THR A 143 7.64 23.87 -1.81
C THR A 143 6.13 23.70 -1.64
N SER A 144 5.65 22.45 -1.63
CA SER A 144 4.26 22.10 -1.36
C SER A 144 4.16 20.99 -0.32
N GLY A 145 2.94 20.63 0.09
CA GLY A 145 2.71 19.59 1.09
C GLY A 145 3.27 18.25 0.65
N ILE A 146 3.94 17.56 1.58
CA ILE A 146 4.52 16.24 1.35
C ILE A 146 3.40 15.20 1.33
N LYS A 147 3.35 14.39 0.26
CA LYS A 147 2.36 13.34 0.06
C LYS A 147 2.85 11.96 0.51
N LYS A 148 4.13 11.67 0.28
CA LYS A 148 4.75 10.39 0.63
C LYS A 148 6.21 10.61 1.01
N ALA A 149 6.69 9.87 2.01
CA ALA A 149 8.08 9.82 2.41
C ALA A 149 8.45 8.41 2.84
N LEU A 150 9.62 7.94 2.44
CA LEU A 150 10.09 6.57 2.64
C LEU A 150 11.57 6.57 3.01
N TRP A 151 11.95 5.66 3.90
CA TRP A 151 13.34 5.29 4.08
C TRP A 151 13.83 4.44 2.92
N CYS A 152 15.08 4.61 2.53
CA CYS A 152 15.73 3.81 1.50
C CYS A 152 17.22 3.63 1.79
N SER A 153 17.91 2.80 0.99
CA SER A 153 19.35 2.54 1.10
C SER A 153 19.77 2.17 2.52
N GLU A 154 19.11 1.16 3.10
CA GLU A 154 19.38 0.70 4.49
C GLU A 154 19.26 1.83 5.52
N ASP A 155 18.21 2.66 5.40
CA ASP A 155 17.92 3.81 6.27
C ASP A 155 18.97 4.95 6.22
N LYS A 156 19.89 4.90 5.25
CA LYS A 156 20.90 5.97 5.04
C LYS A 156 20.35 7.16 4.30
N GLN A 157 19.28 6.97 3.54
CA GLN A 157 18.66 7.99 2.72
C GLN A 157 17.14 8.02 2.90
N ILE A 158 16.55 9.13 2.50
CA ILE A 158 15.11 9.36 2.54
C ILE A 158 14.65 9.79 1.15
N LEU A 159 13.57 9.20 0.69
CA LEU A 159 12.82 9.62 -0.50
C LEU A 159 11.56 10.34 -0.05
N SER A 160 11.26 11.47 -0.66
CA SER A 160 10.03 12.20 -0.38
C SER A 160 9.41 12.79 -1.64
N ALA A 161 8.09 12.83 -1.71
CA ALA A 161 7.33 13.41 -2.81
C ALA A 161 6.35 14.46 -2.30
N ASP A 162 6.36 15.61 -2.96
CA ASP A 162 5.30 16.59 -2.89
C ASP A 162 4.42 16.53 -4.15
N ASP A 163 3.73 17.62 -4.52
CA ASP A 163 2.84 17.60 -5.66
C ASP A 163 3.55 17.30 -6.99
N LYS A 164 4.72 17.91 -7.22
CA LYS A 164 5.42 17.81 -8.51
C LYS A 164 6.90 17.51 -8.40
N THR A 165 7.41 17.22 -7.21
CA THR A 165 8.82 16.90 -7.02
C THR A 165 8.99 15.63 -6.23
N VAL A 166 10.03 14.87 -6.57
CA VAL A 166 10.56 13.78 -5.76
C VAL A 166 11.98 14.13 -5.38
N ARG A 167 12.31 14.04 -4.10
CA ARG A 167 13.59 14.43 -3.54
C ARG A 167 14.25 13.27 -2.81
N LEU A 168 15.55 13.19 -2.98
CA LEU A 168 16.43 12.26 -2.28
C LEU A 168 17.27 13.04 -1.26
N TRP A 169 17.28 12.60 -0.01
CA TRP A 169 17.98 13.24 1.09
C TRP A 169 18.98 12.26 1.72
N ASP A 170 20.11 12.78 2.12
CA ASP A 170 21.06 12.06 2.96
C ASP A 170 20.66 12.19 4.43
N HIS A 171 20.49 11.06 5.12
CA HIS A 171 20.04 11.06 6.53
C HIS A 171 21.12 11.60 7.49
N ALA A 172 22.38 11.36 7.24
CA ALA A 172 23.45 11.78 8.15
C ALA A 172 23.65 13.30 8.13
N THR A 173 23.62 13.89 6.95
CA THR A 173 23.82 15.33 6.74
C THR A 173 22.52 16.12 6.74
N MET A 174 21.37 15.48 6.61
CA MET A 174 20.04 16.09 6.48
C MET A 174 19.92 17.04 5.29
N THR A 175 20.68 16.80 4.23
CA THR A 175 20.73 17.64 3.01
C THR A 175 20.17 16.93 1.80
N GLU A 176 19.63 17.71 0.86
CA GLU A 176 19.17 17.20 -0.42
C GLU A 176 20.35 16.71 -1.26
N VAL A 177 20.26 15.49 -1.76
CA VAL A 177 21.23 14.89 -2.69
C VAL A 177 20.85 15.20 -4.13
N LYS A 178 19.58 14.99 -4.47
CA LYS A 178 19.04 15.17 -5.83
C LYS A 178 17.53 15.35 -5.79
N SER A 179 16.98 15.98 -6.81
CA SER A 179 15.55 16.09 -7.00
C SER A 179 15.12 15.85 -8.44
N LEU A 180 13.89 15.40 -8.62
CA LEU A 180 13.20 15.26 -9.90
C LEU A 180 11.98 16.17 -9.92
N ASN A 181 11.74 16.81 -11.05
CA ASN A 181 10.55 17.63 -11.27
C ASN A 181 9.66 16.97 -12.32
N PHE A 182 8.36 16.97 -12.04
CA PHE A 182 7.34 16.41 -12.93
C PHE A 182 6.42 17.51 -13.44
N ASN A 183 5.94 17.35 -14.66
CA ASN A 183 4.95 18.25 -15.26
C ASN A 183 3.52 18.01 -14.73
N MET A 184 3.27 16.86 -14.14
CA MET A 184 2.00 16.44 -13.57
C MET A 184 2.16 16.12 -12.08
N SER A 185 1.03 16.08 -11.37
CA SER A 185 1.00 15.73 -9.96
C SER A 185 1.45 14.28 -9.74
N VAL A 186 2.41 14.08 -8.83
CA VAL A 186 2.83 12.76 -8.37
C VAL A 186 1.72 12.17 -7.52
N SER A 187 1.25 10.99 -7.87
CA SER A 187 0.14 10.32 -7.17
C SER A 187 0.61 9.27 -6.16
N SER A 188 1.67 8.53 -6.47
CA SER A 188 2.21 7.55 -5.53
C SER A 188 3.72 7.36 -5.69
N MET A 189 4.31 6.76 -4.66
CA MET A 189 5.72 6.41 -4.62
C MET A 189 5.88 5.11 -3.83
N GLU A 190 6.66 4.17 -4.34
CA GLU A 190 7.00 2.90 -3.69
C GLU A 190 8.50 2.62 -3.83
N TYR A 191 9.13 2.17 -2.77
CA TYR A 191 10.52 1.74 -2.76
C TYR A 191 10.62 0.22 -2.69
N ILE A 192 11.40 -0.36 -3.60
CA ILE A 192 11.69 -1.79 -3.66
C ILE A 192 13.17 -1.97 -3.28
N PRO A 193 13.45 -2.54 -2.10
CA PRO A 193 14.83 -2.71 -1.61
C PRO A 193 15.69 -3.58 -2.53
N GLU A 194 15.11 -4.65 -3.08
CA GLU A 194 15.78 -5.58 -3.99
C GLU A 194 16.07 -4.90 -5.34
N GLY A 195 17.24 -4.33 -5.47
CA GLY A 195 17.72 -3.60 -6.64
C GLY A 195 17.54 -2.09 -6.56
N GLU A 196 17.19 -1.55 -5.38
CA GLU A 196 17.12 -0.11 -5.12
C GLU A 196 16.25 0.61 -6.16
N ILE A 197 15.02 0.12 -6.36
CA ILE A 197 14.09 0.66 -7.36
C ILE A 197 13.06 1.56 -6.68
N LEU A 198 12.86 2.73 -7.26
CA LEU A 198 11.80 3.66 -6.93
C LEU A 198 10.72 3.63 -8.02
N VAL A 199 9.49 3.32 -7.65
CA VAL A 199 8.31 3.37 -8.52
C VAL A 199 7.57 4.67 -8.26
N ILE A 200 7.32 5.45 -9.30
CA ILE A 200 6.62 6.75 -9.23
C ILE A 200 5.46 6.73 -10.22
N THR A 201 4.28 7.18 -9.79
CA THR A 201 3.13 7.37 -10.69
C THR A 201 2.75 8.83 -10.79
N TYR A 202 2.47 9.30 -12.00
CA TYR A 202 1.98 10.64 -12.30
C TYR A 202 1.17 10.64 -13.59
N GLY A 203 -0.03 11.21 -13.58
CA GLY A 203 -0.91 11.16 -14.74
C GLY A 203 -1.20 9.71 -15.15
N ARG A 204 -0.83 9.35 -16.37
CA ARG A 204 -0.94 7.98 -16.90
C ARG A 204 0.37 7.20 -16.83
N SER A 205 1.43 7.82 -16.37
CA SER A 205 2.79 7.27 -16.40
C SER A 205 3.09 6.48 -15.14
N ILE A 206 3.74 5.34 -15.30
CA ILE A 206 4.37 4.54 -14.26
C ILE A 206 5.86 4.54 -14.56
N ALA A 207 6.65 5.23 -13.74
CA ALA A 207 8.07 5.44 -13.95
C ALA A 207 8.90 4.70 -12.90
N PHE A 208 10.00 4.11 -13.34
CA PHE A 208 10.96 3.40 -12.51
C PHE A 208 12.28 4.14 -12.53
N HIS A 209 12.81 4.45 -11.37
CA HIS A 209 14.07 5.13 -11.15
C HIS A 209 14.96 4.34 -10.20
N SER A 210 16.26 4.57 -10.28
CA SER A 210 17.16 4.16 -9.22
C SER A 210 16.84 4.96 -7.94
N ALA A 211 16.63 4.29 -6.83
CA ALA A 211 16.40 4.96 -5.55
C ALA A 211 17.65 5.67 -5.03
N VAL A 212 18.84 5.21 -5.42
CA VAL A 212 20.14 5.75 -4.96
C VAL A 212 20.53 7.02 -5.71
N SER A 213 20.24 7.08 -7.00
CA SER A 213 20.69 8.18 -7.86
C SER A 213 19.57 8.99 -8.52
N LEU A 214 18.32 8.53 -8.41
CA LEU A 214 17.14 9.03 -9.11
C LEU A 214 17.28 8.99 -10.66
N ASP A 215 18.22 8.24 -11.20
CA ASP A 215 18.35 8.08 -12.65
C ASP A 215 17.20 7.23 -13.18
N PRO A 216 16.64 7.57 -14.36
CA PRO A 216 15.55 6.83 -14.94
C PRO A 216 15.99 5.43 -15.39
N ILE A 217 15.18 4.41 -15.11
CA ILE A 217 15.38 3.04 -15.58
C ILE A 217 14.48 2.76 -16.77
N LYS A 218 13.17 2.93 -16.59
CA LYS A 218 12.15 2.77 -17.64
C LYS A 218 10.83 3.43 -17.22
N SER A 219 9.89 3.55 -18.14
CA SER A 219 8.53 4.01 -17.86
C SER A 219 7.52 3.34 -18.78
N PHE A 220 6.30 3.22 -18.32
CA PHE A 220 5.16 2.73 -19.09
C PHE A 220 4.01 3.72 -19.02
N GLU A 221 3.20 3.74 -20.08
CA GLU A 221 1.98 4.53 -20.15
C GLU A 221 0.76 3.61 -20.04
N ALA A 222 -0.10 3.91 -19.06
CA ALA A 222 -1.36 3.20 -18.89
C ALA A 222 -2.48 3.82 -19.74
N PRO A 223 -3.56 3.08 -20.02
CA PRO A 223 -4.70 3.60 -20.79
C PRO A 223 -5.50 4.69 -20.05
N ALA A 224 -5.41 4.75 -18.72
CA ALA A 224 -6.10 5.74 -17.87
C ALA A 224 -5.15 6.35 -16.84
N THR A 225 -5.62 7.39 -16.13
CA THR A 225 -4.87 7.99 -15.01
C THR A 225 -4.67 6.98 -13.89
N ILE A 226 -3.41 6.83 -13.47
CA ILE A 226 -2.96 5.90 -12.43
C ILE A 226 -2.73 6.64 -11.13
N ASN A 227 -3.34 6.16 -10.05
CA ASN A 227 -3.16 6.71 -8.71
C ASN A 227 -2.11 5.96 -7.90
N SER A 228 -1.90 4.66 -8.19
CA SER A 228 -0.91 3.84 -7.49
C SER A 228 -0.44 2.69 -8.37
N ALA A 229 0.81 2.32 -8.20
CA ALA A 229 1.41 1.14 -8.81
C ALA A 229 2.31 0.44 -7.81
N SER A 230 2.47 -0.87 -7.97
CA SER A 230 3.33 -1.69 -7.13
C SER A 230 4.10 -2.69 -8.00
N LEU A 231 5.38 -2.85 -7.70
CA LEU A 231 6.27 -3.78 -8.38
C LEU A 231 6.38 -5.08 -7.58
N HIS A 232 6.24 -6.20 -8.28
CA HIS A 232 6.46 -7.53 -7.70
C HIS A 232 7.87 -7.64 -7.08
N PRO A 233 8.04 -8.28 -5.92
CA PRO A 233 9.35 -8.39 -5.26
C PRO A 233 10.43 -9.00 -6.17
N GLU A 234 10.09 -9.99 -6.98
CA GLU A 234 11.01 -10.62 -7.94
C GLU A 234 11.08 -9.88 -9.30
N LYS A 235 10.40 -8.72 -9.43
CA LYS A 235 10.40 -7.88 -10.65
C LYS A 235 9.87 -8.57 -11.91
N GLU A 236 8.96 -9.51 -11.75
CA GLU A 236 8.30 -10.18 -12.89
C GLU A 236 7.15 -9.33 -13.43
N PHE A 237 6.34 -8.81 -12.53
CA PHE A 237 5.09 -8.10 -12.82
C PHE A 237 5.05 -6.76 -12.10
N LEU A 238 4.21 -5.87 -12.62
CA LEU A 238 3.73 -4.72 -11.88
C LEU A 238 2.20 -4.67 -11.97
N VAL A 239 1.58 -4.13 -10.94
CA VAL A 239 0.14 -3.86 -10.90
C VAL A 239 -0.10 -2.39 -10.68
N ALA A 240 -1.13 -1.86 -11.31
CA ALA A 240 -1.49 -0.45 -11.22
C ALA A 240 -3.00 -0.28 -11.19
N GLY A 241 -3.46 0.80 -10.57
CA GLY A 241 -4.88 1.14 -10.49
C GLY A 241 -5.10 2.64 -10.39
N GLY A 242 -6.26 3.10 -10.82
CA GLY A 242 -6.54 4.53 -10.86
C GLY A 242 -8.00 4.88 -11.10
N GLU A 243 -8.22 5.93 -11.91
CA GLU A 243 -9.50 6.63 -12.05
C GLU A 243 -10.57 5.83 -12.81
N ASP A 244 -10.22 4.83 -13.60
CA ASP A 244 -11.16 4.02 -14.37
C ASP A 244 -11.67 2.76 -13.64
N PHE A 245 -11.34 2.62 -12.35
CA PHE A 245 -11.76 1.55 -11.43
C PHE A 245 -11.19 0.18 -11.75
N LYS A 246 -10.25 0.10 -12.69
CA LYS A 246 -9.60 -1.15 -13.10
C LYS A 246 -8.25 -1.32 -12.43
N LEU A 247 -7.90 -2.58 -12.21
CA LEU A 247 -6.53 -3.01 -11.96
C LEU A 247 -5.91 -3.52 -13.25
N TYR A 248 -4.70 -3.10 -13.52
CA TYR A 248 -3.87 -3.50 -14.64
C TYR A 248 -2.68 -4.27 -14.13
N LYS A 249 -2.37 -5.38 -14.77
CA LYS A 249 -1.16 -6.17 -14.53
C LYS A 249 -0.32 -6.16 -15.80
N TYR A 250 0.93 -5.76 -15.67
CA TYR A 250 1.89 -5.68 -16.76
C TYR A 250 3.07 -6.60 -16.51
N ASP A 251 3.65 -7.13 -17.57
CA ASP A 251 5.00 -7.69 -17.53
C ASP A 251 6.00 -6.55 -17.31
N TYR A 252 6.84 -6.69 -16.29
CA TYR A 252 7.79 -5.62 -15.94
C TYR A 252 8.89 -5.42 -16.98
N ASN A 253 9.30 -6.49 -17.70
CA ASN A 253 10.38 -6.42 -18.65
C ASN A 253 9.92 -5.82 -19.99
N SER A 254 8.83 -6.32 -20.54
CA SER A 254 8.30 -5.89 -21.84
C SER A 254 7.37 -4.67 -21.76
N GLY A 255 6.72 -4.43 -20.61
CA GLY A 255 5.68 -3.43 -20.47
C GLY A 255 4.34 -3.85 -21.10
N GLU A 256 4.21 -5.10 -21.52
CA GLU A 256 2.97 -5.63 -22.10
C GLU A 256 1.88 -5.77 -21.02
N GLU A 257 0.66 -5.31 -21.32
CA GLU A 257 -0.51 -5.56 -20.48
C GLU A 257 -0.87 -7.04 -20.55
N LEU A 258 -0.74 -7.74 -19.43
CA LEU A 258 -1.07 -9.15 -19.31
C LEU A 258 -2.55 -9.35 -19.00
N GLU A 259 -3.06 -8.55 -18.07
CA GLU A 259 -4.41 -8.70 -17.53
C GLU A 259 -4.96 -7.36 -17.09
N SER A 260 -6.29 -7.21 -17.19
CA SER A 260 -7.00 -6.11 -16.54
C SER A 260 -8.30 -6.59 -15.91
N TYR A 261 -8.57 -6.11 -14.71
CA TYR A 261 -9.71 -6.55 -13.91
C TYR A 261 -10.59 -5.37 -13.49
N LYS A 262 -11.89 -5.53 -13.64
CA LYS A 262 -12.91 -4.71 -12.98
C LYS A 262 -13.27 -5.38 -11.65
N GLY A 263 -13.13 -4.68 -10.56
CA GLY A 263 -13.47 -5.24 -9.25
C GLY A 263 -13.99 -4.20 -8.29
N HIS A 264 -13.47 -2.98 -8.37
CA HIS A 264 -13.92 -1.85 -7.59
C HIS A 264 -15.05 -1.07 -8.26
N PHE A 265 -15.85 -0.38 -7.45
CA PHE A 265 -16.95 0.49 -7.87
C PHE A 265 -16.59 1.98 -7.77
N GLY A 266 -15.33 2.30 -7.61
CA GLY A 266 -14.77 3.64 -7.54
C GLY A 266 -13.30 3.67 -7.89
N PRO A 267 -12.67 4.86 -7.98
CA PRO A 267 -11.25 5.00 -8.20
C PRO A 267 -10.41 4.19 -7.22
N ILE A 268 -9.34 3.59 -7.72
CA ILE A 268 -8.37 2.88 -6.91
C ILE A 268 -7.32 3.88 -6.43
N HIS A 269 -7.10 3.97 -5.11
CA HIS A 269 -6.17 4.91 -4.52
C HIS A 269 -4.80 4.31 -4.19
N CYS A 270 -4.77 3.02 -3.89
CA CYS A 270 -3.55 2.34 -3.47
C CYS A 270 -3.54 0.88 -3.92
N VAL A 271 -2.36 0.42 -4.32
CA VAL A 271 -2.08 -0.97 -4.70
C VAL A 271 -0.73 -1.36 -4.12
N ARG A 272 -0.62 -2.55 -3.52
CA ARG A 272 0.63 -3.08 -2.96
C ARG A 272 0.71 -4.59 -3.15
N PHE A 273 1.86 -5.11 -3.56
CA PHE A 273 2.16 -6.54 -3.48
C PHE A 273 2.40 -6.98 -2.05
N SER A 274 2.03 -8.21 -1.73
CA SER A 274 2.46 -8.88 -0.50
C SER A 274 3.97 -9.12 -0.51
N PRO A 275 4.61 -9.28 0.67
CA PRO A 275 6.07 -9.43 0.74
C PRO A 275 6.60 -10.71 0.08
N ASP A 276 5.75 -11.74 -0.08
CA ASP A 276 6.05 -12.97 -0.82
C ASP A 276 5.70 -12.89 -2.33
N GLY A 277 5.07 -11.80 -2.77
CA GLY A 277 4.64 -11.62 -4.15
C GLY A 277 3.43 -12.46 -4.59
N GLU A 278 2.89 -13.32 -3.74
CA GLU A 278 1.81 -14.24 -4.09
C GLU A 278 0.45 -13.55 -4.25
N LEU A 279 0.27 -12.42 -3.56
CA LEU A 279 -0.94 -11.60 -3.58
C LEU A 279 -0.62 -10.13 -3.84
N TYR A 280 -1.64 -9.38 -4.21
CA TYR A 280 -1.61 -7.93 -4.12
C TYR A 280 -2.94 -7.40 -3.58
N ALA A 281 -2.87 -6.28 -2.88
CA ALA A 281 -4.02 -5.62 -2.27
C ALA A 281 -4.33 -4.32 -2.98
N SER A 282 -5.61 -3.98 -3.09
CA SER A 282 -6.07 -2.68 -3.60
C SER A 282 -7.05 -2.04 -2.65
N GLY A 283 -6.97 -0.71 -2.49
CA GLY A 283 -7.90 0.11 -1.74
C GLY A 283 -8.55 1.16 -2.63
N SER A 284 -9.83 1.42 -2.41
CA SER A 284 -10.64 2.23 -3.32
C SER A 284 -11.51 3.27 -2.62
N GLU A 285 -11.96 4.25 -3.41
CA GLU A 285 -12.99 5.21 -3.04
C GLU A 285 -14.32 4.53 -2.63
N ASP A 286 -14.58 3.30 -3.10
CA ASP A 286 -15.75 2.50 -2.73
C ASP A 286 -15.75 2.00 -1.26
N GLY A 287 -14.70 2.30 -0.50
CA GLY A 287 -14.56 1.92 0.91
C GLY A 287 -14.14 0.47 1.11
N THR A 288 -13.81 -0.26 0.05
CA THR A 288 -13.34 -1.63 0.15
C THR A 288 -11.85 -1.76 -0.07
N LEU A 289 -11.27 -2.75 0.59
CA LEU A 289 -9.96 -3.32 0.33
C LEU A 289 -10.19 -4.68 -0.31
N ARG A 290 -9.43 -5.01 -1.36
CA ARG A 290 -9.52 -6.30 -2.04
C ARG A 290 -8.17 -6.97 -2.16
N LEU A 291 -8.16 -8.29 -1.97
CA LEU A 291 -7.00 -9.13 -2.18
C LEU A 291 -7.15 -9.89 -3.50
N TRP A 292 -6.06 -9.94 -4.26
CA TRP A 292 -5.96 -10.53 -5.59
C TRP A 292 -4.81 -11.52 -5.63
N GLN A 293 -4.98 -12.62 -6.35
CA GLN A 293 -3.91 -13.57 -6.58
C GLN A 293 -2.99 -13.09 -7.72
N THR A 294 -1.68 -13.13 -7.51
CA THR A 294 -0.71 -12.81 -8.55
C THR A 294 -0.78 -13.83 -9.68
N VAL A 295 -0.89 -15.11 -9.34
CA VAL A 295 -1.13 -16.21 -10.29
C VAL A 295 -2.54 -16.75 -10.03
N VAL A 296 -3.43 -16.55 -11.00
CA VAL A 296 -4.83 -16.98 -10.91
C VAL A 296 -4.91 -18.50 -10.91
N GLY A 297 -5.73 -19.05 -10.02
CA GLY A 297 -5.95 -20.50 -9.89
C GLY A 297 -5.29 -21.16 -8.68
N LYS A 298 -4.43 -20.44 -7.95
CA LYS A 298 -3.98 -20.89 -6.62
C LYS A 298 -5.12 -20.72 -5.60
N THR A 299 -5.11 -21.54 -4.56
CA THR A 299 -6.06 -21.44 -3.43
C THR A 299 -5.35 -20.85 -2.23
N TYR A 300 -5.94 -19.81 -1.63
CA TYR A 300 -5.45 -19.15 -0.43
C TYR A 300 -6.59 -19.04 0.58
N GLY A 301 -6.35 -19.57 1.79
CA GLY A 301 -7.37 -19.52 2.83
C GLY A 301 -8.71 -20.10 2.37
N LEU A 302 -9.77 -19.32 2.46
CA LEU A 302 -11.14 -19.70 2.09
C LEU A 302 -11.54 -19.32 0.66
N TRP A 303 -10.67 -18.72 -0.14
CA TRP A 303 -11.00 -18.25 -1.47
C TRP A 303 -10.12 -18.90 -2.55
N LYS A 304 -10.74 -19.18 -3.68
CA LYS A 304 -10.11 -19.77 -4.86
C LYS A 304 -10.71 -19.20 -6.13
N CYS A 305 -9.96 -19.27 -7.20
CA CYS A 305 -10.48 -19.05 -8.54
C CYS A 305 -10.91 -20.39 -9.13
N VAL A 306 -12.08 -20.44 -9.75
CA VAL A 306 -12.62 -21.62 -10.42
C VAL A 306 -12.85 -21.35 -11.91
N LEU A 307 -12.71 -22.36 -12.74
CA LEU A 307 -13.06 -22.28 -14.14
C LEU A 307 -14.59 -22.29 -14.30
N PRO A 308 -15.15 -21.62 -15.32
CA PRO A 308 -16.59 -21.68 -15.61
C PRO A 308 -17.13 -23.09 -15.80
N GLU A 309 -16.30 -24.01 -16.28
CA GLU A 309 -16.65 -25.42 -16.48
C GLU A 309 -16.82 -26.18 -15.16
N GLU A 310 -16.08 -25.83 -14.11
CA GLU A 310 -16.23 -26.42 -12.78
C GLU A 310 -17.54 -26.02 -12.11
N ILE A 311 -18.00 -24.77 -12.33
CA ILE A 311 -19.28 -24.30 -11.84
C ILE A 311 -20.45 -25.05 -12.51
N ALA A 312 -20.31 -25.40 -13.77
CA ALA A 312 -21.33 -26.17 -14.50
C ALA A 312 -21.43 -27.63 -14.02
N SER A 313 -20.33 -28.26 -13.60
CA SER A 313 -20.31 -29.62 -13.05
C SER A 313 -20.92 -29.70 -11.64
N GLU A 314 -20.63 -28.74 -10.77
CA GLU A 314 -21.22 -28.70 -9.42
C GLU A 314 -22.76 -28.50 -9.46
N ASN A 315 -23.26 -27.73 -10.44
CA ASN A 315 -24.70 -27.52 -10.63
C ASN A 315 -25.42 -28.74 -11.24
N SER A 316 -24.71 -29.63 -11.97
CA SER A 316 -25.29 -30.84 -12.52
C SER A 316 -25.43 -31.96 -11.48
N ASP A 317 -24.53 -32.02 -10.50
CA ASP A 317 -24.58 -33.02 -9.45
C ASP A 317 -25.65 -32.73 -8.38
N SER A 318 -26.07 -31.47 -8.24
CA SER A 318 -27.12 -31.09 -7.30
C SER A 318 -28.55 -31.40 -7.79
N ILE A 319 -28.73 -31.70 -9.07
CA ILE A 319 -30.07 -31.95 -9.67
C ILE A 319 -30.48 -33.44 -9.56
N TYR A 320 -29.54 -34.35 -9.28
CA TYR A 320 -29.82 -35.79 -9.22
C TYR A 320 -29.99 -36.39 -7.81
N SER A 321 -29.98 -35.58 -6.74
CA SER A 321 -30.05 -36.08 -5.36
C SER A 321 -31.40 -35.88 -4.64
N SER A 322 -32.50 -35.68 -5.34
CA SER A 322 -33.84 -35.59 -4.70
C SER A 322 -34.91 -36.40 -5.41
N THR A 323 -34.87 -37.70 -5.27
CA THR A 323 -36.08 -38.54 -5.39
C THR A 323 -36.42 -39.12 -4.02
N PRO A 324 -37.58 -38.82 -3.43
CA PRO A 324 -38.00 -39.45 -2.21
C PRO A 324 -38.51 -40.88 -2.56
N GLU A 325 -37.91 -41.90 -1.96
CA GLU A 325 -38.52 -43.24 -1.88
C GLU A 325 -39.79 -43.17 -1.08
N VAL A 326 -40.90 -43.39 -1.71
CA VAL A 326 -42.20 -43.68 -1.10
C VAL A 326 -42.18 -45.17 -0.73
N LYS A 327 -42.09 -45.49 0.57
CA LYS A 327 -42.39 -46.85 1.06
C LYS A 327 -43.91 -46.99 1.17
N ALA A 328 -44.40 -48.05 0.55
CA ALA A 328 -45.75 -48.60 0.72
C ALA A 328 -45.92 -49.26 2.10
#